data_f643603cbc975961e3ef7421e101b33d
#
_entry.id   f643603cbc975961e3ef7421e101b33d
#
_cell.length_a   1.000
_cell.length_b   1.000
_cell.length_c   1.000
_cell.angle_alpha   90.00
_cell.angle_beta   90.00
_cell.angle_gamma   90.00
#
_symmetry.space_group_name_H-M   'P 1'
#
loop_
_entity.id
_entity.type
_entity.pdbx_description
1 polymer ?
#
loop_
_entity_poly.entity_id
_entity_poly.type
_entity_poly.pdbx_seq_one_letter_code
_entity_poly.pdbx_strand_id
1 'polypeptide(L)'
;MAFHVVTPARYASTRLPGKPLLDIVGRTMIQRVVERACASSADQVLVATDDARIAAAVHDPRRPSATIAVMTGPSLPSGTDRVAAVAAGRGWSDDTVVVN
;
A
#
# COMPACT_ATOMS: atom_id res chain seq x y z
N MET A 1 -0.02 -19.09 9.56
CA MET A 1 -1.30 -18.46 9.19
C MET A 1 -1.08 -17.54 8.00
N ALA A 2 -1.88 -17.68 6.96
CA ALA A 2 -1.80 -16.83 5.78
C ALA A 2 -2.47 -15.47 6.05
N PHE A 3 -1.83 -14.39 5.63
CA PHE A 3 -2.40 -13.06 5.74
C PHE A 3 -1.82 -12.15 4.65
N HIS A 4 -2.54 -11.08 4.37
CA HIS A 4 -2.10 -10.04 3.46
C HIS A 4 -1.90 -8.72 4.19
N VAL A 5 -0.97 -7.91 3.73
CA VAL A 5 -0.79 -6.55 4.21
C VAL A 5 -1.27 -5.59 3.13
N VAL A 6 -2.15 -4.67 3.50
CA VAL A 6 -2.60 -3.60 2.61
C VAL A 6 -2.33 -2.28 3.29
N THR A 7 -1.48 -1.46 2.69
CA THR A 7 -1.12 -0.14 3.21
C THR A 7 -1.80 0.93 2.36
N PRO A 8 -2.73 1.70 2.93
CA PRO A 8 -3.28 2.85 2.21
C PRO A 8 -2.27 3.98 2.20
N ALA A 9 -2.12 4.63 1.04
CA ALA A 9 -1.18 5.75 0.90
C ALA A 9 -1.77 6.78 -0.05
N ARG A 10 -2.04 7.99 0.44
CA ARG A 10 -2.54 9.10 -0.34
C ARG A 10 -1.48 10.18 -0.44
N TYR A 11 -1.41 10.83 -1.60
CA TYR A 11 -0.56 12.00 -1.77
C TYR A 11 -1.10 13.20 -1.01
N ALA A 12 -2.38 13.48 -1.18
CA ALA A 12 -3.06 14.58 -0.51
C ALA A 12 -3.36 14.20 0.94
N SER A 13 -2.54 14.70 1.85
CA SER A 13 -2.74 14.58 3.29
C SER A 13 -3.17 15.94 3.83
N THR A 14 -4.01 15.96 4.84
CA THR A 14 -4.46 17.20 5.47
C THR A 14 -3.31 17.96 6.15
N ARG A 15 -2.28 17.24 6.60
CA ARG A 15 -1.16 17.86 7.35
C ARG A 15 0.09 18.03 6.51
N LEU A 16 0.42 17.03 5.72
CA LEU A 16 1.67 17.01 4.98
C LEU A 16 1.46 16.33 3.63
N PRO A 17 1.09 17.10 2.58
CA PRO A 17 0.95 16.55 1.24
C PRO A 17 2.26 15.88 0.78
N GLY A 18 2.14 14.73 0.13
CA GLY A 18 3.30 14.00 -0.36
C GLY A 18 4.09 13.24 0.70
N LYS A 19 3.57 13.13 1.93
CA LYS A 19 4.25 12.43 3.01
C LYS A 19 4.79 11.04 2.62
N PRO A 20 4.06 10.18 1.88
CA PRO A 20 4.59 8.89 1.47
C PRO A 20 5.84 8.97 0.59
N LEU A 21 6.05 10.10 -0.08
CA LEU A 21 7.20 10.30 -0.96
C LEU A 21 8.34 11.07 -0.30
N LEU A 22 8.23 11.41 0.98
CA LEU A 22 9.33 12.06 1.71
C LEU A 22 10.52 11.09 1.80
N ASP A 23 11.70 11.61 1.48
CA ASP A 23 12.94 10.88 1.58
C ASP A 23 13.35 10.69 3.04
N ILE A 24 13.62 9.45 3.41
CA ILE A 24 14.12 9.10 4.75
C ILE A 24 15.41 8.31 4.54
N VAL A 25 16.52 9.01 4.63
CA VAL A 25 17.86 8.43 4.49
C VAL A 25 17.98 7.63 3.19
N GLY A 26 17.70 8.28 2.06
CA GLY A 26 17.88 7.72 0.72
C GLY A 26 16.72 6.91 0.16
N ARG A 27 15.65 6.70 0.95
CA ARG A 27 14.46 5.99 0.50
C ARG A 27 13.21 6.72 0.95
N THR A 28 12.16 6.67 0.14
CA THR A 28 10.89 7.31 0.51
C THR A 28 10.25 6.60 1.69
N MET A 29 9.37 7.33 2.40
CA MET A 29 8.63 6.76 3.52
C MET A 29 7.86 5.51 3.10
N ILE A 30 7.17 5.55 1.95
CA ILE A 30 6.40 4.38 1.49
C ILE A 30 7.31 3.19 1.19
N GLN A 31 8.52 3.41 0.67
CA GLN A 31 9.48 2.34 0.46
C GLN A 31 9.92 1.71 1.79
N ARG A 32 10.12 2.52 2.82
CA ARG A 32 10.46 2.03 4.17
C ARG A 32 9.33 1.17 4.75
N VAL A 33 8.09 1.64 4.61
CA VAL A 33 6.92 0.89 5.08
C VAL A 33 6.80 -0.45 4.34
N VAL A 34 6.97 -0.45 3.04
CA VAL A 34 6.92 -1.67 2.23
C VAL A 34 8.02 -2.66 2.63
N GLU A 35 9.24 -2.19 2.88
CA GLU A 35 10.32 -3.05 3.33
C GLU A 35 9.97 -3.77 4.63
N ARG A 36 9.38 -3.05 5.58
CA ARG A 36 8.96 -3.63 6.85
C ARG A 36 7.84 -4.65 6.65
N ALA A 37 6.88 -4.35 5.80
CA ALA A 37 5.80 -5.27 5.49
C ALA A 37 6.31 -6.53 4.79
N CYS A 38 7.25 -6.41 3.87
CA CYS A 38 7.86 -7.55 3.19
C CYS A 38 8.72 -8.41 4.12
N ALA A 39 9.24 -7.83 5.20
CA ALA A 39 9.99 -8.58 6.22
C ALA A 39 9.06 -9.42 7.11
N SER A 40 7.75 -9.14 7.11
CA SER A 40 6.76 -9.99 7.76
C SER A 40 6.53 -11.25 6.91
N SER A 41 5.76 -12.20 7.40
CA SER A 41 5.45 -13.42 6.66
C SER A 41 4.17 -13.29 5.81
N ALA A 42 3.82 -12.08 5.40
CA ALA A 42 2.64 -11.83 4.59
C ALA A 42 2.73 -12.53 3.23
N ASP A 43 1.63 -13.11 2.77
CA ASP A 43 1.54 -13.72 1.44
C ASP A 43 1.64 -12.68 0.34
N GLN A 44 0.98 -11.54 0.53
CA GLN A 44 1.03 -10.41 -0.39
C GLN A 44 1.13 -9.11 0.39
N VAL A 45 1.87 -8.18 -0.18
CA VAL A 45 1.96 -6.81 0.32
C VAL A 45 1.45 -5.89 -0.79
N LEU A 46 0.38 -5.17 -0.51
CA LEU A 46 -0.23 -4.26 -1.47
C LEU A 46 -0.21 -2.85 -0.91
N VAL A 47 0.00 -1.89 -1.78
CA VAL A 47 -0.15 -0.47 -1.46
C VAL A 47 -1.35 0.07 -2.24
N ALA A 48 -2.36 0.50 -1.52
CA ALA A 48 -3.57 1.08 -2.11
C ALA A 48 -3.40 2.59 -2.19
N THR A 49 -3.34 3.14 -3.38
CA THR A 49 -3.09 4.56 -3.58
C THR A 49 -3.93 5.12 -4.73
N ASP A 50 -4.17 6.43 -4.70
CA ASP A 50 -4.81 7.17 -5.77
C ASP A 50 -3.82 8.00 -6.59
N ASP A 51 -2.53 7.87 -6.32
CA ASP A 51 -1.49 8.71 -6.91
C ASP A 51 -0.43 7.88 -7.65
N ALA A 52 -0.24 8.17 -8.93
CA ALA A 52 0.69 7.45 -9.77
C ALA A 52 2.14 7.57 -9.31
N ARG A 53 2.51 8.69 -8.65
CA ARG A 53 3.88 8.88 -8.14
C ARG A 53 4.17 7.94 -6.99
N ILE A 54 3.18 7.70 -6.13
CA ILE A 54 3.30 6.74 -5.03
C ILE A 54 3.39 5.32 -5.60
N ALA A 55 2.54 4.99 -6.57
CA ALA A 55 2.59 3.69 -7.23
C ALA A 55 3.97 3.43 -7.87
N ALA A 56 4.55 4.43 -8.52
CA ALA A 56 5.88 4.32 -9.11
C ALA A 56 6.97 4.11 -8.06
N ALA A 57 6.86 4.78 -6.91
CA ALA A 57 7.84 4.65 -5.82
C ALA A 57 7.80 3.26 -5.18
N VAL A 58 6.66 2.60 -5.19
CA VAL A 58 6.48 1.25 -4.63
C VAL A 58 7.12 0.19 -5.53
N HIS A 59 7.17 0.44 -6.83
CA HIS A 59 7.71 -0.53 -7.78
C HIS A 59 9.21 -0.74 -7.59
N ASP A 60 9.61 -1.99 -7.36
CA ASP A 60 11.02 -2.37 -7.29
C ASP A 60 11.29 -3.39 -8.40
N PRO A 61 12.07 -3.04 -9.44
CA PRO A 61 12.36 -3.95 -10.54
C PRO A 61 13.13 -5.20 -10.12
N ARG A 62 13.78 -5.19 -8.96
CA ARG A 62 14.48 -6.36 -8.42
C ARG A 62 13.54 -7.34 -7.73
N ARG A 63 12.32 -6.89 -7.38
CA ARG A 63 11.31 -7.70 -6.68
C ARG A 63 9.92 -7.42 -7.25
N PRO A 64 9.69 -7.69 -8.54
CA PRO A 64 8.47 -7.23 -9.19
C PRO A 64 7.18 -7.84 -8.64
N SER A 65 7.26 -9.01 -8.00
CA SER A 65 6.09 -9.68 -7.44
C SER A 65 5.94 -9.53 -5.93
N ALA A 66 6.90 -8.90 -5.25
CA ALA A 66 6.88 -8.81 -3.80
C ALA A 66 5.86 -7.79 -3.28
N THR A 67 5.64 -6.73 -4.02
CA THR A 67 4.72 -5.65 -3.65
C THR A 67 3.96 -5.19 -4.86
N ILE A 68 2.66 -5.01 -4.70
CA ILE A 68 1.78 -4.58 -5.79
C ILE A 68 1.14 -3.25 -5.40
N ALA A 69 1.24 -2.26 -6.28
CA ALA A 69 0.49 -1.02 -6.14
C ALA A 69 -0.88 -1.19 -6.79
N VAL A 70 -1.93 -0.90 -6.03
CA VAL A 70 -3.31 -0.99 -6.51
C VAL A 70 -3.88 0.42 -6.53
N MET A 71 -4.31 0.86 -7.71
CA MET A 71 -4.93 2.17 -7.84
C MET A 71 -6.37 2.11 -7.33
N THR A 72 -6.71 3.04 -6.45
CA THR A 72 -8.04 3.17 -5.87
C THR A 72 -8.61 4.55 -6.19
N GLY A 73 -9.94 4.70 -6.08
CA GLY A 73 -10.59 5.97 -6.36
C GLY A 73 -10.17 7.07 -5.39
N PRO A 74 -10.08 8.33 -5.86
CA PRO A 74 -9.65 9.45 -5.01
C PRO A 74 -10.71 9.87 -3.98
N SER A 75 -11.96 9.46 -4.16
CA SER A 75 -13.07 9.88 -3.32
C SER A 75 -13.32 9.01 -2.10
N LEU A 76 -12.50 8.00 -1.86
CA LEU A 76 -12.65 7.13 -0.69
C LEU A 76 -12.36 7.93 0.59
N PRO A 77 -13.28 7.94 1.57
CA PRO A 77 -13.18 8.87 2.70
C PRO A 77 -12.10 8.53 3.72
N SER A 78 -11.67 7.27 3.80
CA SER A 78 -10.67 6.86 4.80
C SER A 78 -9.72 5.79 4.27
N GLY A 79 -8.64 5.56 5.01
CA GLY A 79 -7.74 4.45 4.74
C GLY A 79 -8.42 3.10 4.85
N THR A 80 -9.32 2.93 5.82
CA THR A 80 -10.10 1.70 5.98
C THR A 80 -10.97 1.42 4.76
N ASP A 81 -11.62 2.43 4.23
CA ASP A 81 -12.43 2.28 3.01
C ASP A 81 -11.56 1.90 1.82
N ARG A 82 -10.36 2.43 1.75
CA ARG A 82 -9.41 2.11 0.68
C ARG A 82 -8.95 0.65 0.76
N VAL A 83 -8.66 0.17 1.95
CA VAL A 83 -8.31 -1.24 2.20
C VAL A 83 -9.48 -2.15 1.81
N ALA A 84 -10.70 -1.77 2.20
CA ALA A 84 -11.91 -2.53 1.85
C ALA A 84 -12.13 -2.60 0.33
N ALA A 85 -11.87 -1.51 -0.37
CA ALA A 85 -11.98 -1.47 -1.83
C ALA A 85 -11.00 -2.44 -2.50
N VAL A 86 -9.78 -2.53 -1.99
CA VAL A 86 -8.78 -3.47 -2.49
C VAL A 86 -9.21 -4.91 -2.23
N ALA A 87 -9.67 -5.22 -1.03
CA ALA A 87 -10.12 -6.56 -0.69
C ALA A 87 -11.28 -7.01 -1.59
N ALA A 88 -12.23 -6.14 -1.84
CA ALA A 88 -13.35 -6.42 -2.75
C ALA A 88 -12.88 -6.64 -4.19
N GLY A 89 -11.98 -5.79 -4.68
CA GLY A 89 -11.44 -5.90 -6.03
C GLY A 89 -10.59 -7.15 -6.26
N ARG A 90 -9.93 -7.64 -5.20
CA ARG A 90 -9.14 -8.87 -5.26
C ARG A 90 -10.00 -10.13 -5.12
N GLY A 91 -11.27 -9.97 -4.74
CA GLY A 91 -12.16 -11.12 -4.55
C GLY A 91 -11.81 -11.98 -3.34
N TRP A 92 -11.15 -11.39 -2.33
CA TRP A 92 -10.82 -12.14 -1.12
C TRP A 92 -12.08 -12.53 -0.35
N SER A 93 -12.05 -13.74 0.23
CA SER A 93 -13.15 -14.22 1.05
C SER A 93 -13.23 -13.46 2.38
N ASP A 94 -14.37 -13.57 3.05
CA ASP A 94 -14.57 -12.97 4.37
C ASP A 94 -13.60 -13.51 5.42
N ASP A 95 -13.07 -14.71 5.21
CA ASP A 95 -12.12 -15.35 6.11
C ASP A 95 -10.67 -14.91 5.89
N THR A 96 -10.41 -14.11 4.87
CA THR A 96 -9.07 -13.62 4.57
C THR A 96 -8.61 -12.64 5.64
N VAL A 97 -7.44 -12.89 6.21
CA VAL A 97 -6.85 -11.97 7.20
C VAL A 97 -6.09 -10.88 6.48
N VAL A 98 -6.46 -9.64 6.75
CA VAL A 98 -5.83 -8.46 6.17
C VAL A 98 -5.29 -7.57 7.28
N VAL A 99 -4.01 -7.24 7.20
CA VAL A 99 -3.35 -6.35 8.14
C VAL A 99 -3.13 -4.99 7.48
N ASN A 100 -3.56 -3.96 8.15
CA ASN A 100 -3.41 -2.58 7.69
C ASN A 100 -2.12 -1.95 8.22
#